data_5fabd5d8b3e4abd04dde7b61fa758fcf
#
_entry.id   5fabd5d8b3e4abd04dde7b61fa758fcf
#
_cell.length_a   1.000
_cell.length_b   1.000
_cell.length_c   1.000
_cell.angle_alpha   90.00
_cell.angle_beta   90.00
_cell.angle_gamma   90.00
#
_symmetry.space_group_name_H-M   'P 1'
#
loop_
_entity.id
_entity.type
_entity.pdbx_description
1 polymer ?
#
loop_
_entity_poly.entity_id
_entity_poly.type
_entity_poly.pdbx_seq_one_letter_code
_entity_poly.pdbx_strand_id
1 'polypeptide(L)'
;MVDENGSSVVLKFSNFHALLFYLRSFVETTTSERDLDVNDLTFETLTLNVNERMPTESQDVLILAVSTLSSYKNRFGNIDVQSSFTACLEKGQEIKDNVLDFYFLHAAENQLRENLKESIYLYNSCFYLRLTQFNPKAIFKWTKNTDIFSKKYLVIPVCYGHHWILVIVSTRPHISLMILDSLNKEHRSVELKTTRYLQDVWSAKMPQGGKKTLEVKEIRYPTVPPQSNNTDCGLYIMRSFEKFLDFVNRNLRWASWYPEFSHQEVLSFRREIKQTILDEISNKKKS
;
A
#
# COMPACT_ATOMS: atom_id res chain seq x y z
N MET A 1 -18.74 -23.08 -3.43
CA MET A 1 -20.22 -23.13 -3.41
C MET A 1 -20.66 -24.18 -4.41
N VAL A 2 -21.66 -24.95 -4.08
CA VAL A 2 -22.24 -25.96 -4.98
C VAL A 2 -23.49 -25.31 -5.56
N ASP A 3 -23.69 -25.39 -6.88
CA ASP A 3 -24.92 -24.93 -7.53
C ASP A 3 -26.08 -25.87 -7.22
N GLU A 4 -27.28 -25.51 -7.65
CA GLU A 4 -28.51 -26.34 -7.43
C GLU A 4 -28.43 -27.74 -8.04
N ASN A 5 -27.41 -28.01 -8.88
CA ASN A 5 -27.16 -29.29 -9.53
C ASN A 5 -26.00 -30.08 -8.89
N GLY A 6 -25.46 -29.63 -7.77
CA GLY A 6 -24.34 -30.30 -7.08
C GLY A 6 -22.96 -30.07 -7.68
N SER A 7 -22.82 -29.11 -8.61
CA SER A 7 -21.52 -28.78 -9.23
C SER A 7 -20.75 -27.76 -8.39
N SER A 8 -19.47 -27.99 -8.19
CA SER A 8 -18.61 -27.05 -7.47
C SER A 8 -18.37 -25.79 -8.28
N VAL A 9 -18.77 -24.63 -7.75
CA VAL A 9 -18.49 -23.32 -8.35
C VAL A 9 -17.16 -22.83 -7.86
N VAL A 10 -16.17 -22.75 -8.75
CA VAL A 10 -14.86 -22.16 -8.45
C VAL A 10 -14.97 -20.65 -8.61
N LEU A 11 -14.98 -19.92 -7.50
CA LEU A 11 -14.94 -18.46 -7.51
C LEU A 11 -13.48 -18.01 -7.59
N LYS A 12 -13.12 -17.32 -8.68
CA LYS A 12 -11.81 -16.71 -8.85
C LYS A 12 -11.88 -15.24 -8.40
N PHE A 13 -11.14 -14.90 -7.37
CA PHE A 13 -11.02 -13.53 -6.90
C PHE A 13 -9.72 -12.91 -7.43
N SER A 14 -9.79 -11.66 -7.86
CA SER A 14 -8.65 -10.94 -8.43
C SER A 14 -7.58 -10.59 -7.39
N ASN A 15 -7.95 -10.56 -6.11
CA ASN A 15 -7.05 -10.32 -4.98
C ASN A 15 -7.71 -10.73 -3.66
N PHE A 16 -6.90 -10.78 -2.58
CA PHE A 16 -7.32 -11.12 -1.23
C PHE A 16 -8.44 -10.19 -0.69
N HIS A 17 -8.41 -8.92 -1.07
CA HIS A 17 -9.45 -7.96 -0.67
C HIS A 17 -10.81 -8.28 -1.30
N ALA A 18 -10.84 -8.74 -2.56
CA ALA A 18 -12.07 -9.20 -3.21
C ALA A 18 -12.63 -10.46 -2.53
N LEU A 19 -11.76 -11.36 -2.12
CA LEU A 19 -12.12 -12.54 -1.34
C LEU A 19 -12.67 -12.15 0.05
N LEU A 20 -11.98 -11.27 0.77
CA LEU A 20 -12.44 -10.76 2.06
C LEU A 20 -13.76 -10.01 1.97
N PHE A 21 -13.94 -9.20 0.93
CA PHE A 21 -15.20 -8.49 0.68
C PHE A 21 -16.34 -9.48 0.43
N TYR A 22 -16.09 -10.51 -0.37
CA TYR A 22 -17.05 -11.56 -0.66
C TYR A 22 -17.40 -12.38 0.60
N LEU A 23 -16.40 -12.79 1.37
CA LEU A 23 -16.59 -13.53 2.62
C LEU A 23 -17.34 -12.68 3.67
N ARG A 24 -17.07 -11.40 3.76
CA ARG A 24 -17.81 -10.44 4.59
C ARG A 24 -19.27 -10.35 4.19
N SER A 25 -19.54 -10.16 2.90
CA SER A 25 -20.91 -10.12 2.37
C SER A 25 -21.64 -11.43 2.62
N PHE A 26 -20.95 -12.57 2.53
CA PHE A 26 -21.52 -13.88 2.80
C PHE A 26 -21.84 -14.08 4.29
N VAL A 27 -20.95 -13.65 5.19
CA VAL A 27 -21.17 -13.69 6.64
C VAL A 27 -22.33 -12.78 7.04
N GLU A 28 -22.39 -11.55 6.51
CA GLU A 28 -23.49 -10.60 6.76
C GLU A 28 -24.86 -11.13 6.29
N THR A 29 -24.91 -11.90 5.20
CA THR A 29 -26.15 -12.49 4.68
C THR A 29 -26.58 -13.77 5.39
N THR A 30 -25.66 -14.44 6.10
CA THR A 30 -25.95 -15.75 6.76
C THR A 30 -26.08 -15.68 8.28
N THR A 31 -25.74 -14.56 8.91
CA THR A 31 -25.87 -14.35 10.36
C THR A 31 -26.93 -13.30 10.66
N SER A 32 -28.16 -13.75 10.94
CA SER A 32 -29.07 -12.97 11.78
C SER A 32 -28.66 -13.22 13.26
N GLU A 33 -28.27 -12.15 13.94
CA GLU A 33 -27.93 -12.09 15.36
C GLU A 33 -26.53 -12.59 15.77
N ARG A 34 -25.59 -11.64 15.79
CA ARG A 34 -24.64 -11.29 16.88
C ARG A 34 -23.74 -10.16 16.38
N ASP A 35 -23.58 -9.12 17.20
CA ASP A 35 -22.64 -8.01 17.03
C ASP A 35 -21.18 -8.50 16.98
N LEU A 36 -20.77 -9.07 15.85
CA LEU A 36 -19.36 -9.27 15.53
C LEU A 36 -18.89 -7.97 14.87
N ASP A 37 -18.06 -7.21 15.58
CA ASP A 37 -17.39 -6.06 14.99
C ASP A 37 -16.52 -6.57 13.83
N VAL A 38 -16.99 -6.30 12.61
CA VAL A 38 -16.36 -6.74 11.35
C VAL A 38 -14.93 -6.22 11.23
N ASN A 39 -14.52 -5.27 12.09
CA ASN A 39 -13.17 -4.71 12.14
C ASN A 39 -12.18 -5.55 12.96
N ASP A 40 -12.65 -6.48 13.79
CA ASP A 40 -11.82 -7.38 14.59
C ASP A 40 -11.64 -8.78 13.97
N LEU A 41 -12.17 -9.00 12.75
CA LEU A 41 -11.99 -10.26 12.04
C LEU A 41 -10.53 -10.37 11.55
N THR A 42 -9.75 -11.09 12.34
CA THR A 42 -8.43 -11.56 11.91
C THR A 42 -8.60 -12.74 10.96
N PHE A 43 -7.56 -13.03 10.17
CA PHE A 43 -7.53 -14.20 9.30
C PHE A 43 -7.82 -15.51 10.04
N GLU A 44 -7.31 -15.68 11.27
CA GLU A 44 -7.57 -16.85 12.12
C GLU A 44 -9.04 -16.98 12.50
N THR A 45 -9.72 -15.86 12.82
CA THR A 45 -11.14 -15.85 13.16
C THR A 45 -12.01 -16.18 11.94
N LEU A 46 -11.64 -15.73 10.75
CA LEU A 46 -12.30 -16.08 9.50
C LEU A 46 -12.13 -17.56 9.14
N THR A 47 -10.92 -18.10 9.32
CA THR A 47 -10.61 -19.51 9.03
C THR A 47 -11.39 -20.46 9.97
N LEU A 48 -11.48 -20.13 11.27
CA LEU A 48 -12.27 -20.90 12.23
C LEU A 48 -13.78 -20.92 11.90
N ASN A 49 -14.34 -19.76 11.55
CA ASN A 49 -15.76 -19.66 11.19
C ASN A 49 -16.11 -20.36 9.87
N VAL A 50 -15.19 -20.40 8.92
CA VAL A 50 -15.36 -21.11 7.64
C VAL A 50 -15.30 -22.62 7.83
N ASN A 51 -14.35 -23.11 8.66
CA ASN A 51 -14.20 -24.55 8.92
C ASN A 51 -15.41 -25.18 9.61
N GLU A 52 -16.18 -24.42 10.39
CA GLU A 52 -17.38 -24.94 11.08
C GLU A 52 -18.61 -25.08 10.19
N ARG A 53 -18.63 -24.47 8.98
CA ARG A 53 -19.85 -24.33 8.17
C ARG A 53 -19.75 -24.77 6.72
N MET A 54 -18.58 -25.22 6.26
CA MET A 54 -18.39 -25.64 4.85
C MET A 54 -18.22 -27.17 4.70
N PRO A 55 -18.70 -27.77 3.60
CA PRO A 55 -18.42 -29.16 3.27
C PRO A 55 -16.92 -29.43 3.16
N THR A 56 -16.48 -30.63 3.51
CA THR A 56 -15.07 -31.02 3.63
C THR A 56 -14.26 -30.76 2.35
N GLU A 57 -14.82 -31.00 1.17
CA GLU A 57 -14.15 -30.75 -0.11
C GLU A 57 -13.87 -29.26 -0.39
N SER A 58 -14.76 -28.35 0.11
CA SER A 58 -14.54 -26.91 -0.01
C SER A 58 -13.49 -26.38 0.98
N GLN A 59 -13.34 -27.07 2.12
CA GLN A 59 -12.29 -26.78 3.11
C GLN A 59 -10.90 -27.10 2.57
N ASP A 60 -10.74 -28.21 1.84
CA ASP A 60 -9.45 -28.61 1.26
C ASP A 60 -8.97 -27.62 0.20
N VAL A 61 -9.87 -27.07 -0.61
CA VAL A 61 -9.53 -26.02 -1.60
C VAL A 61 -9.16 -24.71 -0.92
N LEU A 62 -9.84 -24.35 0.17
CA LEU A 62 -9.52 -23.14 0.93
C LEU A 62 -8.17 -23.27 1.66
N ILE A 63 -7.91 -24.43 2.28
CA ILE A 63 -6.64 -24.75 2.93
C ILE A 63 -5.50 -24.76 1.94
N LEU A 64 -5.69 -25.29 0.72
CA LEU A 64 -4.68 -25.27 -0.34
C LEU A 64 -4.39 -23.86 -0.84
N ALA A 65 -5.42 -23.01 -0.99
CA ALA A 65 -5.24 -21.60 -1.36
C ALA A 65 -4.50 -20.80 -0.28
N VAL A 66 -4.75 -21.12 0.99
CA VAL A 66 -4.12 -20.48 2.15
C VAL A 66 -2.67 -20.95 2.35
N SER A 67 -2.39 -22.22 2.09
CA SER A 67 -1.03 -22.81 2.27
C SER A 67 0.01 -22.24 1.29
N THR A 68 -0.43 -21.53 0.24
CA THR A 68 0.45 -20.84 -0.72
C THR A 68 0.73 -19.38 -0.36
N LEU A 69 0.12 -18.86 0.72
CA LEU A 69 0.33 -17.51 1.20
C LEU A 69 1.59 -17.44 2.06
N SER A 70 2.52 -16.58 1.69
CA SER A 70 3.70 -16.25 2.47
C SER A 70 3.55 -14.84 3.00
N SER A 71 3.45 -14.68 4.33
CA SER A 71 3.36 -13.35 4.95
C SER A 71 4.76 -12.72 5.00
N TYR A 72 4.92 -11.55 4.37
CA TYR A 72 6.10 -10.71 4.50
C TYR A 72 5.82 -9.64 5.56
N LYS A 73 6.61 -9.65 6.63
CA LYS A 73 6.46 -8.70 7.74
C LYS A 73 7.80 -8.07 8.08
N ASN A 74 7.81 -6.77 8.22
CA ASN A 74 8.95 -6.01 8.73
C ASN A 74 8.45 -4.83 9.61
N ARG A 75 9.34 -3.94 10.03
CA ARG A 75 9.00 -2.78 10.87
C ARG A 75 8.04 -1.77 10.20
N PHE A 76 7.99 -1.74 8.88
CA PHE A 76 7.14 -0.81 8.13
C PHE A 76 5.72 -1.35 7.88
N GLY A 77 5.51 -2.65 8.03
CA GLY A 77 4.20 -3.27 7.83
C GLY A 77 4.25 -4.76 7.55
N ASN A 78 3.13 -5.27 7.09
CA ASN A 78 2.98 -6.67 6.69
C ASN A 78 2.14 -6.78 5.42
N ILE A 79 2.45 -7.78 4.61
CA ILE A 79 1.71 -8.12 3.40
C ILE A 79 1.84 -9.62 3.12
N ASP A 80 0.77 -10.22 2.63
CA ASP A 80 0.81 -11.61 2.16
C ASP A 80 1.30 -11.65 0.72
N VAL A 81 2.35 -12.44 0.49
CA VAL A 81 3.03 -12.54 -0.81
C VAL A 81 2.71 -13.88 -1.45
N GLN A 82 2.30 -13.84 -2.73
CA GLN A 82 1.96 -15.02 -3.52
C GLN A 82 2.75 -15.05 -4.82
N SER A 83 3.03 -16.25 -5.33
CA SER A 83 3.66 -16.40 -6.64
C SER A 83 2.83 -15.78 -7.77
N SER A 84 1.50 -15.76 -7.65
CA SER A 84 0.59 -15.11 -8.60
C SER A 84 0.83 -13.58 -8.73
N PHE A 85 1.49 -12.95 -7.76
CA PHE A 85 1.86 -11.53 -7.83
C PHE A 85 2.79 -11.23 -9.00
N THR A 86 3.62 -12.20 -9.41
CA THR A 86 4.55 -12.01 -10.51
C THR A 86 3.88 -11.85 -11.87
N ALA A 87 2.60 -12.20 -12.01
CA ALA A 87 1.89 -12.07 -13.28
C ALA A 87 1.79 -10.61 -13.77
N CYS A 88 1.60 -9.65 -12.85
CA CYS A 88 1.56 -8.23 -13.23
C CYS A 88 2.96 -7.64 -13.53
N LEU A 89 4.02 -8.42 -13.33
CA LEU A 89 5.39 -8.06 -13.69
C LEU A 89 5.79 -8.53 -15.09
N GLU A 90 4.87 -9.13 -15.85
CA GLU A 90 5.10 -9.40 -17.25
C GLU A 90 5.05 -8.11 -18.07
N LYS A 91 5.75 -8.09 -19.20
CA LYS A 91 5.83 -6.91 -20.08
C LYS A 91 4.43 -6.43 -20.49
N GLY A 92 4.18 -5.14 -20.36
CA GLY A 92 2.91 -4.54 -20.76
C GLY A 92 1.77 -4.72 -19.74
N GLN A 93 2.03 -5.29 -18.57
CA GLN A 93 1.06 -5.39 -17.49
C GLN A 93 1.20 -4.22 -16.52
N GLU A 94 0.07 -3.76 -15.98
CA GLU A 94 0.04 -2.74 -14.91
C GLU A 94 0.46 -3.36 -13.58
N ILE A 95 1.29 -2.65 -12.82
CA ILE A 95 1.67 -3.05 -11.47
C ILE A 95 0.46 -2.98 -10.54
N LYS A 96 0.20 -4.09 -9.84
CA LYS A 96 -0.87 -4.19 -8.85
C LYS A 96 -0.44 -3.66 -7.48
N ASP A 97 -1.44 -3.26 -6.71
CA ASP A 97 -1.30 -2.71 -5.36
C ASP A 97 -0.44 -3.58 -4.43
N ASN A 98 -0.68 -4.88 -4.42
CA ASN A 98 0.05 -5.83 -3.59
C ASN A 98 1.55 -5.92 -3.93
N VAL A 99 1.92 -5.89 -5.21
CA VAL A 99 3.34 -5.87 -5.63
C VAL A 99 3.99 -4.56 -5.22
N LEU A 100 3.28 -3.46 -5.39
CA LEU A 100 3.75 -2.13 -5.02
C LEU A 100 3.97 -2.04 -3.50
N ASP A 101 2.99 -2.46 -2.70
CA ASP A 101 3.08 -2.45 -1.23
C ASP A 101 4.22 -3.34 -0.74
N PHE A 102 4.35 -4.57 -1.27
CA PHE A 102 5.47 -5.44 -0.96
C PHE A 102 6.81 -4.76 -1.24
N TYR A 103 6.95 -4.20 -2.43
CA TYR A 103 8.21 -3.60 -2.83
C TYR A 103 8.59 -2.40 -1.96
N PHE A 104 7.63 -1.55 -1.60
CA PHE A 104 7.88 -0.40 -0.71
C PHE A 104 8.36 -0.86 0.67
N LEU A 105 7.72 -1.88 1.25
CA LEU A 105 8.16 -2.45 2.53
C LEU A 105 9.56 -3.06 2.42
N HIS A 106 9.81 -3.84 1.37
CA HIS A 106 11.09 -4.50 1.14
C HIS A 106 12.23 -3.49 0.91
N ALA A 107 12.02 -2.52 0.03
CA ALA A 107 13.03 -1.50 -0.27
C ALA A 107 13.36 -0.65 0.96
N ALA A 108 12.34 -0.21 1.72
CA ALA A 108 12.57 0.56 2.94
C ALA A 108 13.38 -0.22 3.98
N GLU A 109 13.09 -1.51 4.17
CA GLU A 109 13.82 -2.35 5.14
C GLU A 109 15.28 -2.57 4.73
N ASN A 110 15.53 -2.83 3.42
CA ASN A 110 16.84 -3.26 2.95
C ASN A 110 17.75 -2.11 2.52
N GLN A 111 17.19 -0.98 2.08
CA GLN A 111 17.99 0.13 1.54
C GLN A 111 18.19 1.27 2.53
N LEU A 112 17.31 1.48 3.52
CA LEU A 112 17.53 2.50 4.54
C LEU A 112 18.57 2.07 5.56
N ARG A 113 19.43 3.02 5.95
CA ARG A 113 20.30 2.85 7.12
C ARG A 113 19.44 2.66 8.36
N GLU A 114 19.88 1.80 9.30
CA GLU A 114 19.13 1.42 10.48
C GLU A 114 18.62 2.62 11.30
N ASN A 115 19.47 3.60 11.52
CA ASN A 115 19.16 4.81 12.28
C ASN A 115 18.17 5.77 11.57
N LEU A 116 17.86 5.54 10.30
CA LEU A 116 16.92 6.37 9.50
C LEU A 116 15.57 5.71 9.29
N LYS A 117 15.45 4.41 9.55
CA LYS A 117 14.22 3.65 9.33
C LYS A 117 13.04 4.21 10.12
N GLU A 118 13.26 4.67 11.35
CA GLU A 118 12.22 5.30 12.17
C GLU A 118 11.81 6.70 11.70
N SER A 119 12.54 7.30 10.77
CA SER A 119 12.23 8.63 10.24
C SER A 119 11.15 8.65 9.17
N ILE A 120 10.76 7.48 8.65
CA ILE A 120 9.79 7.33 7.56
C ILE A 120 8.54 6.60 8.05
N TYR A 121 7.38 7.02 7.56
CA TYR A 121 6.12 6.29 7.67
C TYR A 121 5.61 5.96 6.27
N LEU A 122 5.38 4.68 6.01
CA LEU A 122 4.84 4.20 4.73
C LEU A 122 3.34 3.96 4.87
N TYR A 123 2.55 4.62 4.03
CA TYR A 123 1.15 4.25 3.83
C TYR A 123 1.08 3.14 2.79
N ASN A 124 0.12 2.23 2.93
CA ASN A 124 -0.14 1.27 1.87
C ASN A 124 -0.95 1.91 0.72
N SER A 125 -1.00 1.25 -0.41
CA SER A 125 -1.67 1.69 -1.64
C SER A 125 -3.18 1.95 -1.47
N CYS A 126 -3.83 1.24 -0.54
CA CYS A 126 -5.27 1.41 -0.27
C CYS A 126 -5.58 2.69 0.50
N PHE A 127 -4.61 3.31 1.15
CA PHE A 127 -4.84 4.48 2.01
C PHE A 127 -5.54 5.63 1.27
N TYR A 128 -5.02 6.04 0.11
CA TYR A 128 -5.61 7.18 -0.61
C TYR A 128 -7.02 6.87 -1.11
N LEU A 129 -7.29 5.67 -1.58
CA LEU A 129 -8.63 5.25 -1.97
C LEU A 129 -9.61 5.37 -0.78
N ARG A 130 -9.20 4.91 0.40
CA ARG A 130 -9.99 5.05 1.63
C ARG A 130 -10.19 6.51 2.02
N LEU A 131 -9.16 7.35 1.87
CA LEU A 131 -9.23 8.79 2.11
C LEU A 131 -10.30 9.46 1.21
N THR A 132 -10.53 8.94 0.02
CA THR A 132 -11.51 9.51 -0.93
C THR A 132 -12.93 9.01 -0.72
N GLN A 133 -13.11 7.82 -0.15
CA GLN A 133 -14.41 7.13 -0.04
C GLN A 133 -15.05 7.22 1.34
N PHE A 134 -14.27 7.43 2.39
CA PHE A 134 -14.75 7.32 3.76
C PHE A 134 -14.69 8.62 4.56
N ASN A 135 -15.49 8.68 5.63
CA ASN A 135 -15.46 9.76 6.60
C ASN A 135 -14.04 9.91 7.19
N PRO A 136 -13.51 11.15 7.33
CA PRO A 136 -12.20 11.42 7.94
C PRO A 136 -11.95 10.68 9.27
N LYS A 137 -12.98 10.50 10.10
CA LYS A 137 -12.87 9.78 11.37
C LYS A 137 -12.45 8.31 11.22
N ALA A 138 -12.84 7.64 10.15
CA ALA A 138 -12.45 6.26 9.90
C ALA A 138 -10.96 6.14 9.53
N ILE A 139 -10.39 7.19 8.96
CA ILE A 139 -9.00 7.24 8.51
C ILE A 139 -8.04 7.49 9.66
N PHE A 140 -8.49 8.15 10.74
CA PHE A 140 -7.67 8.31 11.94
C PHE A 140 -7.28 6.99 12.60
N LYS A 141 -8.05 5.90 12.37
CA LYS A 141 -7.69 4.57 12.84
C LYS A 141 -6.33 4.09 12.28
N TRP A 142 -5.94 4.51 11.05
CA TRP A 142 -4.68 4.11 10.41
C TRP A 142 -3.45 4.65 11.10
N THR A 143 -3.59 5.81 11.73
CA THR A 143 -2.50 6.48 12.46
C THR A 143 -2.77 6.60 13.95
N LYS A 144 -3.78 5.87 14.47
CA LYS A 144 -4.17 5.94 15.89
C LYS A 144 -3.00 5.65 16.83
N ASN A 145 -2.19 4.66 16.48
CA ASN A 145 -1.06 4.18 17.29
C ASN A 145 0.29 4.78 16.86
N THR A 146 0.29 5.69 15.87
CA THR A 146 1.53 6.28 15.35
C THR A 146 1.41 7.80 15.31
N ASP A 147 2.37 8.48 15.91
CA ASP A 147 2.50 9.93 15.69
C ASP A 147 3.21 10.18 14.36
N ILE A 148 2.42 10.40 13.30
CA ILE A 148 2.96 10.65 11.96
C ILE A 148 3.79 11.93 11.89
N PHE A 149 3.55 12.90 12.76
CA PHE A 149 4.32 14.15 12.82
C PHE A 149 5.65 14.01 13.57
N SER A 150 5.87 12.89 14.28
CA SER A 150 7.20 12.54 14.78
C SER A 150 8.13 12.03 13.69
N LYS A 151 7.58 11.51 12.59
CA LYS A 151 8.32 11.05 11.43
C LYS A 151 8.79 12.22 10.58
N LYS A 152 9.98 12.12 9.98
CA LYS A 152 10.51 13.15 9.08
C LYS A 152 9.83 13.14 7.72
N TYR A 153 9.44 11.96 7.26
CA TYR A 153 8.80 11.78 5.96
C TYR A 153 7.60 10.83 6.05
N LEU A 154 6.54 11.18 5.29
CA LEU A 154 5.41 10.30 5.05
C LEU A 154 5.37 9.97 3.56
N VAL A 155 5.25 8.70 3.23
CA VAL A 155 5.24 8.21 1.84
C VAL A 155 3.88 7.62 1.55
N ILE A 156 3.20 8.15 0.54
CA ILE A 156 1.82 7.80 0.21
C ILE A 156 1.76 7.42 -1.28
N PRO A 157 1.72 6.13 -1.61
CA PRO A 157 1.40 5.70 -2.95
C PRO A 157 -0.08 5.98 -3.24
N VAL A 158 -0.36 6.54 -4.40
CA VAL A 158 -1.71 6.96 -4.79
C VAL A 158 -2.05 6.35 -6.13
N CYS A 159 -3.12 5.56 -6.19
CA CYS A 159 -3.76 5.16 -7.42
C CYS A 159 -4.90 6.15 -7.74
N TYR A 160 -4.76 6.88 -8.83
CA TYR A 160 -5.74 7.87 -9.27
C TYR A 160 -6.09 7.67 -10.75
N GLY A 161 -7.32 7.21 -11.03
CA GLY A 161 -7.76 6.96 -12.40
C GLY A 161 -6.91 5.92 -13.14
N HIS A 162 -6.60 4.78 -12.52
CA HIS A 162 -5.72 3.72 -13.03
C HIS A 162 -4.25 4.15 -13.24
N HIS A 163 -3.85 5.25 -12.65
CA HIS A 163 -2.49 5.76 -12.75
C HIS A 163 -1.85 5.87 -11.35
N TRP A 164 -0.61 5.41 -11.25
CA TRP A 164 0.16 5.48 -10.01
C TRP A 164 0.98 6.77 -9.94
N ILE A 165 0.83 7.49 -8.84
CA ILE A 165 1.64 8.64 -8.46
C ILE A 165 2.16 8.46 -7.04
N LEU A 166 3.23 9.13 -6.68
CA LEU A 166 3.83 9.07 -5.35
C LEU A 166 3.78 10.44 -4.68
N VAL A 167 3.15 10.49 -3.51
CA VAL A 167 3.18 11.68 -2.66
C VAL A 167 4.15 11.45 -1.52
N ILE A 168 5.08 12.37 -1.34
CA ILE A 168 6.03 12.39 -0.22
C ILE A 168 5.78 13.67 0.56
N VAL A 169 5.53 13.53 1.86
CA VAL A 169 5.36 14.67 2.76
C VAL A 169 6.63 14.79 3.60
N SER A 170 7.28 15.94 3.58
CA SER A 170 8.26 16.32 4.59
C SER A 170 7.54 17.01 5.74
N THR A 171 7.83 16.59 6.98
CA THR A 171 7.22 17.20 8.18
C THR A 171 8.14 18.23 8.83
N ARG A 172 9.37 18.35 8.39
CA ARG A 172 10.41 19.25 8.97
C ARG A 172 11.24 19.93 7.90
N PRO A 173 11.65 21.18 8.08
CA PRO A 173 11.34 22.09 9.21
C PRO A 173 9.89 22.61 9.21
N HIS A 174 9.18 22.43 8.12
CA HIS A 174 7.76 22.77 7.92
C HIS A 174 7.12 21.68 7.05
N ILE A 175 5.80 21.63 7.04
CA ILE A 175 5.07 20.68 6.19
C ILE A 175 5.20 21.11 4.74
N SER A 176 5.73 20.21 3.92
CA SER A 176 5.80 20.38 2.47
C SER A 176 5.47 19.07 1.75
N LEU A 177 4.82 19.17 0.61
CA LEU A 177 4.42 18.05 -0.23
C LEU A 177 5.26 18.01 -1.49
N MET A 178 5.62 16.81 -1.92
CA MET A 178 6.21 16.53 -3.21
C MET A 178 5.34 15.48 -3.89
N ILE A 179 4.88 15.74 -5.11
CA ILE A 179 4.03 14.85 -5.89
C ILE A 179 4.80 14.46 -7.15
N LEU A 180 5.08 13.16 -7.27
CA LEU A 180 5.89 12.57 -8.33
C LEU A 180 4.98 11.80 -9.28
N ASP A 181 4.99 12.19 -10.54
CA ASP A 181 4.19 11.60 -11.60
C ASP A 181 5.01 11.42 -12.88
N SER A 182 5.09 10.22 -13.40
CA SER A 182 5.76 9.89 -14.65
C SER A 182 5.09 10.47 -15.91
N LEU A 183 3.88 11.03 -15.80
CA LEU A 183 3.23 11.82 -16.84
C LEU A 183 3.48 13.33 -16.67
N ASN A 184 4.19 13.73 -15.62
CA ASN A 184 4.51 15.11 -15.26
C ASN A 184 3.25 16.02 -15.22
N LYS A 185 2.13 15.49 -14.69
CA LYS A 185 0.88 16.24 -14.53
C LYS A 185 0.73 16.76 -13.12
N GLU A 186 0.01 17.86 -12.97
CA GLU A 186 -0.43 18.34 -11.66
C GLU A 186 -1.68 17.58 -11.20
N HIS A 187 -1.71 17.22 -9.93
CA HIS A 187 -2.78 16.46 -9.30
C HIS A 187 -3.45 17.24 -8.18
N ARG A 188 -4.10 18.34 -8.53
CA ARG A 188 -4.73 19.27 -7.57
C ARG A 188 -5.67 18.60 -6.58
N SER A 189 -6.43 17.62 -7.02
CA SER A 189 -7.33 16.85 -6.14
C SER A 189 -6.56 16.05 -5.08
N VAL A 190 -5.42 15.44 -5.46
CA VAL A 190 -4.55 14.68 -4.54
C VAL A 190 -3.91 15.63 -3.52
N GLU A 191 -3.39 16.76 -4.00
CA GLU A 191 -2.84 17.82 -3.16
C GLU A 191 -3.85 18.26 -2.08
N LEU A 192 -5.05 18.66 -2.49
CA LEU A 192 -6.09 19.15 -1.57
C LEU A 192 -6.51 18.09 -0.56
N LYS A 193 -6.72 16.85 -0.99
CA LYS A 193 -7.14 15.76 -0.08
C LYS A 193 -6.04 15.38 0.90
N THR A 194 -4.79 15.30 0.45
CA THR A 194 -3.65 15.02 1.33
C THR A 194 -3.45 16.15 2.35
N THR A 195 -3.51 17.40 1.91
CA THR A 195 -3.43 18.56 2.80
C THR A 195 -4.53 18.53 3.85
N ARG A 196 -5.77 18.31 3.43
CA ARG A 196 -6.92 18.22 4.36
C ARG A 196 -6.75 17.11 5.37
N TYR A 197 -6.32 15.94 4.93
CA TYR A 197 -6.03 14.82 5.83
C TYR A 197 -5.00 15.20 6.91
N LEU A 198 -3.88 15.81 6.52
CA LEU A 198 -2.85 16.23 7.47
C LEU A 198 -3.40 17.26 8.48
N GLN A 199 -4.22 18.21 8.03
CA GLN A 199 -4.88 19.19 8.88
C GLN A 199 -5.84 18.55 9.87
N ASP A 200 -6.62 17.57 9.42
CA ASP A 200 -7.59 16.86 10.25
C ASP A 200 -6.90 16.01 11.33
N VAL A 201 -5.82 15.27 10.96
CA VAL A 201 -5.00 14.50 11.91
C VAL A 201 -4.32 15.43 12.93
N TRP A 202 -3.78 16.55 12.47
CA TRP A 202 -3.18 17.56 13.35
C TRP A 202 -4.18 18.10 14.36
N SER A 203 -5.35 18.51 13.87
CA SER A 203 -6.40 19.07 14.71
C SER A 203 -6.93 18.07 15.76
N ALA A 204 -7.00 16.79 15.40
CA ALA A 204 -7.43 15.72 16.29
C ALA A 204 -6.41 15.41 17.40
N LYS A 205 -5.13 15.71 17.19
CA LYS A 205 -4.04 15.47 18.18
C LYS A 205 -3.75 16.66 19.07
N MET A 206 -4.20 17.85 18.69
CA MET A 206 -3.97 19.07 19.50
C MET A 206 -4.89 19.11 20.72
N PRO A 207 -4.36 19.45 21.92
CA PRO A 207 -5.18 19.72 23.09
C PRO A 207 -6.17 20.84 22.80
N GLN A 208 -7.37 20.77 23.43
CA GLN A 208 -8.37 21.84 23.35
C GLN A 208 -7.75 23.17 23.76
N GLY A 209 -7.71 24.14 22.85
CA GLY A 209 -7.12 25.48 23.08
C GLY A 209 -5.85 25.80 22.27
N GLY A 210 -5.22 24.83 21.64
CA GLY A 210 -4.07 25.06 20.76
C GLY A 210 -4.49 25.52 19.36
N LYS A 211 -4.43 26.83 19.10
CA LYS A 211 -4.90 27.49 17.86
C LYS A 211 -3.90 27.41 16.67
N LYS A 212 -3.03 26.44 16.57
CA LYS A 212 -2.15 26.37 15.39
C LYS A 212 -2.76 25.45 14.33
N THR A 213 -3.37 26.04 13.31
CA THR A 213 -3.74 25.35 12.07
C THR A 213 -2.47 24.82 11.41
N LEU A 214 -2.46 23.56 11.02
CA LEU A 214 -1.38 23.02 10.22
C LEU A 214 -1.37 23.71 8.85
N GLU A 215 -0.25 24.31 8.50
CA GLU A 215 -0.06 24.96 7.22
C GLU A 215 0.94 24.15 6.37
N VAL A 216 0.55 23.82 5.16
CA VAL A 216 1.45 23.29 4.14
C VAL A 216 2.12 24.48 3.48
N LYS A 217 3.43 24.60 3.68
CA LYS A 217 4.22 25.76 3.23
C LYS A 217 4.63 25.68 1.77
N GLU A 218 4.78 24.49 1.26
CA GLU A 218 5.28 24.24 -0.10
C GLU A 218 4.65 23.00 -0.70
N ILE A 219 4.27 23.08 -1.97
CA ILE A 219 3.84 21.93 -2.77
C ILE A 219 4.65 21.95 -4.06
N ARG A 220 5.30 20.82 -4.38
CA ARG A 220 6.20 20.70 -5.51
C ARG A 220 5.77 19.54 -6.40
N TYR A 221 5.96 19.76 -7.70
CA TYR A 221 5.80 18.79 -8.77
C TYR A 221 7.14 18.64 -9.51
N PRO A 222 8.14 17.94 -8.92
CA PRO A 222 9.43 17.78 -9.60
C PRO A 222 9.25 16.98 -10.88
N THR A 223 10.07 17.29 -11.87
CA THR A 223 10.11 16.51 -13.10
C THR A 223 10.58 15.09 -12.79
N VAL A 224 9.76 14.13 -13.19
CA VAL A 224 10.09 12.71 -13.18
C VAL A 224 10.41 12.28 -14.60
N PRO A 225 11.37 11.37 -14.83
CA PRO A 225 11.58 10.82 -16.17
C PRO A 225 10.24 10.33 -16.76
N PRO A 226 9.87 10.74 -17.99
CA PRO A 226 8.55 10.44 -18.53
C PRO A 226 8.42 8.98 -18.93
N GLN A 227 7.27 8.36 -18.60
CA GLN A 227 6.95 7.03 -19.11
C GLN A 227 6.58 7.07 -20.58
N SER A 228 6.95 6.04 -21.32
CA SER A 228 6.70 5.93 -22.77
C SER A 228 5.45 5.10 -23.13
N ASN A 229 4.74 4.55 -22.13
CA ASN A 229 3.57 3.70 -22.31
C ASN A 229 2.55 3.93 -21.18
N ASN A 230 1.43 3.21 -21.19
CA ASN A 230 0.33 3.41 -20.24
C ASN A 230 0.34 2.40 -19.06
N THR A 231 1.36 1.54 -18.96
CA THR A 231 1.36 0.41 -17.98
C THR A 231 2.47 0.49 -16.94
N ASP A 232 3.51 1.30 -17.16
CA ASP A 232 4.71 1.30 -16.33
C ASP A 232 4.67 2.31 -15.16
N CYS A 233 3.61 3.09 -14.98
CA CYS A 233 3.52 4.10 -13.92
C CYS A 233 3.90 3.56 -12.53
N GLY A 234 3.46 2.34 -12.20
CA GLY A 234 3.82 1.67 -10.95
C GLY A 234 5.33 1.47 -10.80
N LEU A 235 6.03 1.09 -11.87
CA LEU A 235 7.50 0.95 -11.85
C LEU A 235 8.20 2.30 -11.64
N TYR A 236 7.67 3.36 -12.28
CA TYR A 236 8.23 4.71 -12.14
C TYR A 236 8.12 5.22 -10.70
N ILE A 237 6.99 5.01 -10.01
CA ILE A 237 6.88 5.42 -8.61
C ILE A 237 7.72 4.56 -7.67
N MET A 238 7.87 3.26 -7.95
CA MET A 238 8.75 2.37 -7.19
C MET A 238 10.21 2.81 -7.36
N ARG A 239 10.66 3.13 -8.56
CA ARG A 239 12.01 3.66 -8.81
C ARG A 239 12.21 5.03 -8.18
N SER A 240 11.21 5.91 -8.26
CA SER A 240 11.24 7.21 -7.57
C SER A 240 11.37 7.03 -6.05
N PHE A 241 10.73 6.02 -5.50
CA PHE A 241 10.84 5.69 -4.08
C PHE A 241 12.26 5.23 -3.71
N GLU A 242 12.91 4.38 -4.49
CA GLU A 242 14.32 4.01 -4.24
C GLU A 242 15.25 5.23 -4.27
N LYS A 243 15.07 6.11 -5.27
CA LYS A 243 15.85 7.36 -5.32
C LYS A 243 15.58 8.25 -4.11
N PHE A 244 14.35 8.21 -3.58
CA PHE A 244 14.02 8.89 -2.34
C PHE A 244 14.71 8.25 -1.12
N LEU A 245 14.79 6.93 -1.04
CA LEU A 245 15.55 6.26 0.03
C LEU A 245 17.05 6.63 -0.02
N ASP A 246 17.64 6.70 -1.21
CA ASP A 246 19.03 7.18 -1.37
C ASP A 246 19.16 8.65 -0.92
N PHE A 247 18.21 9.51 -1.31
CA PHE A 247 18.14 10.89 -0.85
C PHE A 247 18.15 10.98 0.68
N VAL A 248 17.34 10.16 1.37
CA VAL A 248 17.29 10.12 2.83
C VAL A 248 18.61 9.64 3.42
N ASN A 249 19.19 8.58 2.89
CA ASN A 249 20.46 8.02 3.33
C ASN A 249 21.61 9.01 3.21
N ARG A 250 21.62 9.82 2.16
CA ARG A 250 22.65 10.82 1.88
C ARG A 250 22.36 12.17 2.53
N ASN A 251 21.23 12.31 3.21
CA ASN A 251 20.77 13.54 3.85
C ASN A 251 20.82 14.76 2.93
N LEU A 252 20.33 14.60 1.70
CA LEU A 252 20.34 15.65 0.69
C LEU A 252 19.32 16.76 1.00
N ARG A 253 19.39 17.88 0.28
CA ARG A 253 18.47 19.02 0.48
C ARG A 253 17.12 18.77 -0.18
N TRP A 254 16.05 18.83 0.60
CA TRP A 254 14.67 18.65 0.14
C TRP A 254 14.29 19.60 -0.99
N ALA A 255 14.59 20.88 -0.87
CA ALA A 255 14.17 21.91 -1.80
C ALA A 255 14.69 21.74 -3.24
N SER A 256 15.82 21.06 -3.43
CA SER A 256 16.42 20.85 -4.75
C SER A 256 16.38 19.41 -5.23
N TRP A 257 15.82 18.48 -4.43
CA TRP A 257 15.80 17.08 -4.80
C TRP A 257 14.69 16.76 -5.81
N TYR A 258 14.99 15.91 -6.74
CA TYR A 258 14.07 15.22 -7.66
C TYR A 258 14.63 13.82 -7.97
N PRO A 259 13.77 12.85 -8.37
CA PRO A 259 14.24 11.51 -8.72
C PRO A 259 14.93 11.52 -10.09
N GLU A 260 16.19 11.08 -10.14
CA GLU A 260 16.95 10.98 -11.37
C GLU A 260 17.23 9.52 -11.71
N PHE A 261 16.69 9.05 -12.82
CA PHE A 261 16.90 7.72 -13.37
C PHE A 261 16.55 7.67 -14.86
N SER A 262 17.05 6.69 -15.58
CA SER A 262 16.81 6.49 -16.99
C SER A 262 15.62 5.56 -17.25
N HIS A 263 15.02 5.65 -18.43
CA HIS A 263 14.01 4.69 -18.88
C HIS A 263 14.55 3.26 -18.91
N GLN A 264 15.83 3.07 -19.26
CA GLN A 264 16.48 1.75 -19.27
C GLN A 264 16.51 1.10 -17.88
N GLU A 265 16.75 1.89 -16.82
CA GLU A 265 16.67 1.40 -15.44
C GLU A 265 15.26 0.93 -15.08
N VAL A 266 14.22 1.57 -15.61
CA VAL A 266 12.82 1.14 -15.38
C VAL A 266 12.51 -0.16 -16.13
N LEU A 267 13.02 -0.35 -17.35
CA LEU A 267 12.82 -1.58 -18.12
C LEU A 267 13.43 -2.81 -17.45
N SER A 268 14.62 -2.69 -16.86
CA SER A 268 15.24 -3.82 -16.12
C SER A 268 14.52 -4.11 -14.82
N PHE A 269 13.89 -3.12 -14.23
CA PHE A 269 13.33 -3.14 -12.89
C PHE A 269 12.21 -4.15 -12.70
N ARG A 270 11.38 -4.43 -13.72
CA ARG A 270 10.37 -5.49 -13.68
C ARG A 270 10.96 -6.86 -13.32
N ARG A 271 12.11 -7.20 -13.90
CA ARG A 271 12.82 -8.45 -13.63
C ARG A 271 13.42 -8.50 -12.24
N GLU A 272 13.98 -7.39 -11.79
CA GLU A 272 14.56 -7.24 -10.45
C GLU A 272 13.48 -7.46 -9.38
N ILE A 273 12.32 -6.80 -9.49
CA ILE A 273 11.19 -6.96 -8.57
C ILE A 273 10.66 -8.40 -8.59
N LYS A 274 10.52 -8.99 -9.78
CA LYS A 274 10.06 -10.38 -9.93
C LYS A 274 10.99 -11.34 -9.20
N GLN A 275 12.30 -11.18 -9.36
CA GLN A 275 13.28 -12.00 -8.67
C GLN A 275 13.22 -11.80 -7.16
N THR A 276 13.13 -10.57 -6.69
CA THR A 276 12.98 -10.26 -5.25
C THR A 276 11.78 -10.97 -4.62
N ILE A 277 10.62 -10.95 -5.30
CA ILE A 277 9.43 -11.66 -4.80
C ILE A 277 9.66 -13.18 -4.74
N LEU A 278 10.26 -13.75 -5.77
CA LEU A 278 10.53 -15.20 -5.83
C LEU A 278 11.54 -15.63 -4.76
N ASP A 279 12.56 -14.82 -4.51
CA ASP A 279 13.57 -15.05 -3.48
C ASP A 279 12.95 -15.02 -2.08
N GLU A 280 12.07 -14.04 -1.80
CA GLU A 280 11.35 -13.97 -0.52
C GLU A 280 10.45 -15.18 -0.30
N ILE A 281 9.73 -15.64 -1.33
CA ILE A 281 8.90 -16.84 -1.24
C ILE A 281 9.75 -18.09 -0.98
N SER A 282 10.92 -18.18 -1.65
CA SER A 282 11.82 -19.33 -1.56
C SER A 282 12.53 -19.41 -0.19
N ASN A 283 12.95 -18.27 0.34
CA ASN A 283 13.64 -18.20 1.64
C ASN A 283 12.73 -18.63 2.80
N LYS A 284 11.45 -18.27 2.72
CA LYS A 284 10.47 -18.66 3.74
C LYS A 284 10.05 -20.12 3.70
N LYS A 285 10.22 -20.81 2.58
CA LYS A 285 10.00 -22.28 2.52
C LYS A 285 11.12 -23.08 3.18
N LYS A 286 12.27 -22.42 3.47
CA LYS A 286 13.44 -23.05 4.09
C LYS A 286 13.58 -22.77 5.58
N SER A 287 12.83 -21.80 6.10
CA SER A 287 12.75 -21.45 7.52
C SER A 287 11.52 -22.10 8.19
#